data_affcd2cf79bea489d8a1185823441ac9
#
_entry.id   affcd2cf79bea489d8a1185823441ac9
#
_cell.length_a   1.000
_cell.length_b   1.000
_cell.length_c   1.000
_cell.angle_alpha   90.00
_cell.angle_beta   90.00
_cell.angle_gamma   90.00
#
_symmetry.space_group_name_H-M   'P 1'
#
loop_
_entity.id
_entity.type
_entity.pdbx_description
1 polymer ?
#
loop_
_entity_poly.entity_id
_entity_poly.type
_entity_poly.pdbx_seq_one_letter_code
_entity_poly.pdbx_strand_id
1 'polypeptide(L)'
;MSDLKVPIISFIYGEGGSGGALALACGDQVWMLEDSMYSILSPEGFTSILWKDSKRADEAAEVMQLTPEALLKQEIIEGIIPESNSHRKVCKEIKKVLTRELKNLTSLTEFELVKRRKERYRKF
;
A
#
# COMPACT_ATOMS: atom_id res chain seq x y z
N MET A 1 5.03 14.33 -4.12
CA MET A 1 3.71 13.71 -4.35
C MET A 1 2.63 14.30 -3.44
N SER A 2 2.91 14.65 -2.19
CA SER A 2 1.92 15.14 -1.22
C SER A 2 1.09 16.37 -1.67
N ASP A 3 1.67 17.25 -2.48
CA ASP A 3 1.03 18.50 -2.94
C ASP A 3 0.53 18.45 -4.40
N LEU A 4 0.59 17.29 -5.06
CA LEU A 4 0.04 17.14 -6.41
C LEU A 4 -1.48 17.29 -6.39
N LYS A 5 -2.00 18.13 -7.28
CA LYS A 5 -3.42 18.46 -7.39
C LYS A 5 -4.21 17.53 -8.31
N VAL A 6 -3.69 16.32 -8.49
CA VAL A 6 -4.28 15.24 -9.27
C VAL A 6 -4.42 13.98 -8.43
N PRO A 7 -5.39 13.11 -8.71
CA PRO A 7 -5.53 11.83 -8.03
C PRO A 7 -4.28 10.96 -8.16
N ILE A 8 -3.90 10.31 -7.07
CA ILE A 8 -2.78 9.37 -7.02
C ILE A 8 -3.26 8.09 -6.37
N ILE A 9 -3.27 7.01 -7.14
CA ILE A 9 -3.61 5.66 -6.67
C ILE A 9 -2.40 4.77 -6.88
N SER A 10 -1.91 4.17 -5.80
CA SER A 10 -0.78 3.25 -5.82
C SER A 10 -1.27 1.81 -5.73
N PHE A 11 -0.70 0.94 -6.57
CA PHE A 11 -0.94 -0.50 -6.52
C PHE A 11 0.37 -1.21 -6.16
N ILE A 12 0.33 -2.03 -5.12
CA ILE A 12 1.45 -2.87 -4.72
C ILE A 12 1.19 -4.28 -5.22
N TYR A 13 2.09 -4.79 -6.06
CA TYR A 13 2.10 -6.16 -6.54
C TYR A 13 3.48 -6.78 -6.24
N GLY A 14 3.50 -7.95 -5.60
CA GLY A 14 4.74 -8.53 -5.11
C GLY A 14 5.32 -7.78 -3.91
N GLU A 15 6.58 -7.44 -3.89
CA GLU A 15 7.29 -6.86 -2.75
C GLU A 15 7.40 -5.33 -2.86
N GLY A 16 6.56 -4.62 -2.12
CA GLY A 16 6.66 -3.18 -1.92
C GLY A 16 7.51 -2.86 -0.70
N GLY A 17 8.79 -2.58 -0.88
CA GLY A 17 9.72 -2.40 0.22
C GLY A 17 10.45 -1.07 0.27
N SER A 18 10.95 -0.75 1.50
CA SER A 18 11.85 0.36 1.75
C SER A 18 11.27 1.76 1.48
N GLY A 19 12.12 2.78 1.52
CA GLY A 19 11.75 4.17 1.30
C GLY A 19 11.17 4.45 -0.08
N GLY A 20 11.52 3.66 -1.10
CA GLY A 20 10.93 3.77 -2.44
C GLY A 20 9.44 3.44 -2.45
N ALA A 21 9.04 2.36 -1.79
CA ALA A 21 7.64 2.00 -1.66
C ALA A 21 6.85 3.05 -0.85
N LEU A 22 7.42 3.56 0.25
CA LEU A 22 6.82 4.66 1.02
C LEU A 22 6.62 5.92 0.18
N ALA A 23 7.62 6.32 -0.60
CA ALA A 23 7.54 7.51 -1.44
C ALA A 23 6.43 7.40 -2.50
N LEU A 24 6.28 6.23 -3.11
CA LEU A 24 5.24 5.98 -4.11
C LEU A 24 3.85 5.80 -3.48
N ALA A 25 3.78 5.29 -2.25
CA ALA A 25 2.52 5.11 -1.52
C ALA A 25 1.99 6.40 -0.85
N CYS A 26 2.71 7.54 -0.93
CA CYS A 26 2.23 8.85 -0.45
C CYS A 26 1.13 9.46 -1.35
N GLY A 27 0.20 8.64 -1.81
CA GLY A 27 -0.93 9.03 -2.65
C GLY A 27 -2.25 9.15 -1.88
N ASP A 28 -3.34 9.25 -2.62
CA ASP A 28 -4.68 9.31 -2.07
C ASP A 28 -5.18 7.94 -1.62
N GLN A 29 -4.73 6.90 -2.31
CA GLN A 29 -5.10 5.51 -2.02
C GLN A 29 -3.92 4.56 -2.30
N VAL A 30 -3.87 3.48 -1.54
CA VAL A 30 -2.95 2.35 -1.72
C VAL A 30 -3.76 1.06 -1.76
N TRP A 31 -3.61 0.31 -2.83
CA TRP A 31 -4.24 -0.99 -3.04
C TRP A 31 -3.17 -2.06 -3.13
N MET A 32 -3.44 -3.25 -2.63
CA MET A 32 -2.51 -4.37 -2.68
C MET A 32 -3.12 -5.56 -3.41
N LEU A 33 -2.30 -6.32 -4.13
CA LEU A 33 -2.67 -7.64 -4.57
C LEU A 33 -2.60 -8.62 -3.38
N GLU A 34 -3.39 -9.70 -3.44
CA GLU A 34 -3.58 -10.66 -2.36
C GLU A 34 -2.28 -11.30 -1.87
N ASP A 35 -1.37 -11.65 -2.79
CA ASP A 35 -0.08 -12.29 -2.49
C ASP A 35 1.09 -11.29 -2.43
N SER A 36 0.80 -10.01 -2.17
CA SER A 36 1.82 -8.98 -2.08
C SER A 36 2.18 -8.64 -0.63
N MET A 37 3.32 -7.98 -0.43
CA MET A 37 3.74 -7.46 0.87
C MET A 37 4.15 -5.99 0.77
N TYR A 38 3.91 -5.24 1.84
CA TYR A 38 4.29 -3.83 1.92
C TYR A 38 4.95 -3.53 3.26
N SER A 39 6.20 -3.08 3.22
CA SER A 39 7.02 -2.84 4.40
C SER A 39 8.08 -1.76 4.19
N ILE A 40 8.46 -1.10 5.26
CA ILE A 40 9.61 -0.17 5.28
C ILE A 40 10.97 -0.91 5.28
N LEU A 41 10.99 -2.14 5.78
CA LEU A 41 12.18 -2.99 5.90
C LEU A 41 11.83 -4.43 5.54
N SER A 42 12.83 -5.21 5.08
CA SER A 42 12.67 -6.66 5.06
C SER A 42 12.69 -7.23 6.48
N PRO A 43 12.14 -8.44 6.71
CA PRO A 43 12.23 -9.13 8.00
C PRO A 43 13.67 -9.28 8.50
N GLU A 44 14.62 -9.59 7.62
CA GLU A 44 16.05 -9.68 7.94
C GLU A 44 16.63 -8.33 8.36
N GLY A 45 16.24 -7.25 7.66
CA GLY A 45 16.62 -5.89 8.01
C GLY A 45 16.09 -5.50 9.39
N PHE A 46 14.82 -5.81 9.66
CA PHE A 46 14.19 -5.56 10.95
C PHE A 46 14.93 -6.28 12.08
N THR A 47 15.17 -7.57 11.95
CA THR A 47 15.86 -8.36 12.99
C THR A 47 17.32 -7.94 13.19
N SER A 48 18.00 -7.57 12.12
CA SER A 48 19.38 -7.09 12.21
C SER A 48 19.49 -5.77 12.97
N ILE A 49 18.54 -4.87 12.77
CA ILE A 49 18.53 -3.54 13.40
C ILE A 49 18.04 -3.62 14.85
N LEU A 50 16.90 -4.26 15.10
CA LEU A 50 16.25 -4.24 16.40
C LEU A 50 16.68 -5.38 17.32
N TRP A 51 16.87 -6.58 16.78
CA TRP A 51 17.19 -7.74 17.59
C TRP A 51 18.66 -8.16 17.50
N LYS A 52 19.42 -7.55 16.58
CA LYS A 52 20.83 -7.89 16.31
C LYS A 52 21.06 -9.37 15.98
N ASP A 53 20.06 -10.02 15.40
CA ASP A 53 20.06 -11.43 15.02
C ASP A 53 19.22 -11.65 13.76
N SER A 54 19.88 -11.70 12.59
CA SER A 54 19.22 -11.90 11.30
C SER A 54 18.57 -13.26 11.09
N LYS A 55 18.85 -14.24 11.97
CA LYS A 55 18.29 -15.60 11.86
C LYS A 55 16.82 -15.70 12.30
N ARG A 56 16.29 -14.67 12.92
CA ARG A 56 14.91 -14.62 13.42
C ARG A 56 13.95 -13.92 12.42
N ALA A 57 14.24 -13.97 11.12
CA ALA A 57 13.45 -13.30 10.10
C ALA A 57 11.99 -13.78 10.04
N ASP A 58 11.73 -15.08 10.24
CA ASP A 58 10.38 -15.64 10.24
C ASP A 58 9.51 -15.04 11.37
N GLU A 59 10.08 -14.96 12.57
CA GLU A 59 9.42 -14.35 13.73
C GLU A 59 9.16 -12.84 13.51
N ALA A 60 10.11 -12.16 12.87
CA ALA A 60 9.95 -10.76 12.52
C ALA A 60 8.81 -10.54 11.50
N ALA A 61 8.69 -11.41 10.50
CA ALA A 61 7.63 -11.32 9.50
C ALA A 61 6.24 -11.38 10.14
N GLU A 62 6.05 -12.23 11.14
CA GLU A 62 4.79 -12.29 11.90
C GLU A 62 4.52 -11.01 12.69
N VAL A 63 5.54 -10.48 13.38
CA VAL A 63 5.41 -9.26 14.19
C VAL A 63 5.17 -8.02 13.33
N MET A 64 5.81 -7.94 12.17
CA MET A 64 5.72 -6.79 11.27
C MET A 64 4.36 -6.65 10.57
N GLN A 65 3.54 -7.70 10.53
CA GLN A 65 2.20 -7.68 9.93
C GLN A 65 2.18 -7.11 8.51
N LEU A 66 2.99 -7.66 7.63
CA LEU A 66 3.24 -7.16 6.27
C LEU A 66 2.18 -7.57 5.24
N THR A 67 1.23 -8.42 5.63
CA THR A 67 0.23 -8.96 4.71
C THR A 67 -0.87 -7.94 4.39
N PRO A 68 -1.50 -8.05 3.22
CA PRO A 68 -2.60 -7.15 2.84
C PRO A 68 -3.73 -7.12 3.87
N GLU A 69 -4.10 -8.25 4.46
CA GLU A 69 -5.17 -8.34 5.46
C GLU A 69 -4.83 -7.57 6.74
N ALA A 70 -3.59 -7.71 7.20
CA ALA A 70 -3.11 -7.00 8.39
C ALA A 70 -3.09 -5.48 8.16
N LEU A 71 -2.60 -5.05 6.99
CA LEU A 71 -2.53 -3.64 6.62
C LEU A 71 -3.91 -3.02 6.34
N LEU A 72 -4.84 -3.80 5.80
CA LEU A 72 -6.24 -3.38 5.63
C LEU A 72 -6.91 -3.18 6.99
N LYS A 73 -6.71 -4.10 7.95
CA LYS A 73 -7.22 -3.99 9.31
C LYS A 73 -6.69 -2.76 10.04
N GLN A 74 -5.47 -2.34 9.73
CA GLN A 74 -4.84 -1.14 10.27
C GLN A 74 -5.20 0.14 9.50
N GLU A 75 -6.05 0.06 8.48
CA GLU A 75 -6.44 1.17 7.60
C GLU A 75 -5.26 1.83 6.85
N ILE A 76 -4.16 1.09 6.65
CA ILE A 76 -2.99 1.55 5.90
C ILE A 76 -3.25 1.49 4.40
N ILE A 77 -4.02 0.49 3.95
CA ILE A 77 -4.45 0.33 2.56
C ILE A 77 -5.97 0.41 2.43
N GLU A 78 -6.46 0.74 1.24
CA GLU A 78 -7.89 0.88 0.96
C GLU A 78 -8.56 -0.43 0.57
N GLY A 79 -7.80 -1.39 0.11
CA GLY A 79 -8.37 -2.71 -0.23
C GLY A 79 -7.38 -3.67 -0.85
N ILE A 80 -7.88 -4.90 -1.05
CA ILE A 80 -7.13 -6.02 -1.57
C ILE A 80 -7.73 -6.43 -2.92
N ILE A 81 -6.88 -6.67 -3.89
CA ILE A 81 -7.27 -7.19 -5.21
C ILE A 81 -6.94 -8.68 -5.23
N PRO A 82 -7.95 -9.56 -5.41
CA PRO A 82 -7.71 -10.99 -5.44
C PRO A 82 -6.83 -11.38 -6.63
N GLU A 83 -5.88 -12.27 -6.37
CA GLU A 83 -5.03 -12.84 -7.40
C GLU A 83 -5.64 -14.12 -7.97
N SER A 84 -5.27 -14.43 -9.20
CA SER A 84 -5.66 -15.66 -9.85
C SER A 84 -4.58 -16.04 -10.86
N ASN A 85 -4.54 -17.31 -11.26
CA ASN A 85 -3.64 -17.82 -12.29
C ASN A 85 -3.87 -17.19 -13.69
N SER A 86 -4.85 -16.30 -13.81
CA SER A 86 -5.16 -15.59 -15.04
C SER A 86 -4.82 -14.11 -14.90
N HIS A 87 -3.70 -13.68 -15.46
CA HIS A 87 -3.32 -12.26 -15.53
C HIS A 87 -4.45 -11.37 -16.09
N ARG A 88 -5.23 -11.89 -17.03
CA ARG A 88 -6.36 -11.16 -17.62
C ARG A 88 -7.45 -10.85 -16.59
N LYS A 89 -7.70 -11.76 -15.64
CA LYS A 89 -8.67 -11.54 -14.54
C LYS A 89 -8.14 -10.49 -13.57
N VAL A 90 -6.88 -10.59 -13.16
CA VAL A 90 -6.24 -9.61 -12.27
C VAL A 90 -6.26 -8.21 -12.89
N CYS A 91 -5.85 -8.07 -14.15
CA CYS A 91 -5.91 -6.79 -14.87
C CYS A 91 -7.34 -6.20 -14.93
N LYS A 92 -8.35 -7.07 -15.09
CA LYS A 92 -9.75 -6.64 -15.11
C LYS A 92 -10.19 -6.08 -13.75
N GLU A 93 -9.80 -6.72 -12.64
CA GLU A 93 -10.10 -6.22 -11.30
C GLU A 93 -9.35 -4.92 -11.00
N ILE A 94 -8.06 -4.81 -11.33
CA ILE A 94 -7.29 -3.56 -11.23
C ILE A 94 -7.99 -2.44 -12.01
N LYS A 95 -8.37 -2.70 -13.27
CA LYS A 95 -9.08 -1.71 -14.11
C LYS A 95 -10.40 -1.26 -13.48
N LYS A 96 -11.17 -2.19 -12.92
CA LYS A 96 -12.45 -1.91 -12.26
C LYS A 96 -12.26 -1.00 -11.05
N VAL A 97 -11.30 -1.34 -10.18
CA VAL A 97 -10.95 -0.52 -9.01
C VAL A 97 -10.48 0.85 -9.46
N LEU A 98 -9.52 0.91 -10.38
CA LEU A 98 -8.95 2.16 -10.86
C LEU A 98 -10.02 3.09 -11.45
N THR A 99 -10.92 2.56 -12.29
CA THR A 99 -12.00 3.36 -12.91
C THR A 99 -12.96 3.91 -11.86
N ARG A 100 -13.35 3.09 -10.86
CA ARG A 100 -14.24 3.51 -9.78
C ARG A 100 -13.60 4.59 -8.92
N GLU A 101 -12.37 4.36 -8.47
CA GLU A 101 -11.71 5.25 -7.53
C GLU A 101 -11.24 6.56 -8.18
N LEU A 102 -10.80 6.52 -9.43
CA LEU A 102 -10.53 7.76 -10.18
C LEU A 102 -11.77 8.61 -10.33
N LYS A 103 -12.92 8.00 -10.63
CA LYS A 103 -14.19 8.74 -10.70
C LYS A 103 -14.52 9.42 -9.37
N ASN A 104 -14.32 8.72 -8.24
CA ASN A 104 -14.56 9.28 -6.92
C ASN A 104 -13.60 10.42 -6.59
N LEU A 105 -12.31 10.23 -6.86
CA LEU A 105 -11.28 11.23 -6.54
C LEU A 105 -11.36 12.46 -7.45
N THR A 106 -11.70 12.31 -8.72
CA THR A 106 -11.85 13.43 -9.67
C THR A 106 -13.11 14.25 -9.41
N SER A 107 -14.07 13.77 -8.62
CA SER A 107 -15.21 14.56 -8.18
C SER A 107 -14.87 15.58 -7.09
N LEU A 108 -13.70 15.46 -6.46
CA LEU A 108 -13.21 16.38 -5.43
C LEU A 108 -12.53 17.59 -6.07
N THR A 109 -12.60 18.73 -5.40
CA THR A 109 -11.79 19.90 -5.75
C THR A 109 -10.30 19.62 -5.46
N GLU A 110 -9.40 20.32 -6.14
CA GLU A 110 -7.96 20.23 -5.90
C GLU A 110 -7.61 20.43 -4.41
N PHE A 111 -8.26 21.36 -3.75
CA PHE A 111 -8.06 21.65 -2.34
C PHE A 111 -8.50 20.48 -1.45
N GLU A 112 -9.70 19.95 -1.67
CA GLU A 112 -10.23 18.80 -0.92
C GLU A 112 -9.37 17.57 -1.10
N LEU A 113 -8.91 17.29 -2.32
CA LEU A 113 -8.06 16.17 -2.64
C LEU A 113 -6.74 16.22 -1.85
N VAL A 114 -6.03 17.35 -1.91
CA VAL A 114 -4.76 17.53 -1.18
C VAL A 114 -4.98 17.50 0.33
N LYS A 115 -6.06 18.13 0.83
CA LYS A 115 -6.41 18.11 2.25
C LYS A 115 -6.64 16.69 2.76
N ARG A 116 -7.48 15.90 2.09
CA ARG A 116 -7.77 14.49 2.45
C ARG A 116 -6.50 13.63 2.43
N ARG A 117 -5.64 13.82 1.42
CA ARG A 117 -4.35 13.13 1.34
C ARG A 117 -3.48 13.43 2.56
N LYS A 118 -3.35 14.67 2.97
CA LYS A 118 -2.57 15.05 4.15
C LYS A 118 -3.18 14.51 5.45
N GLU A 119 -4.50 14.54 5.58
CA GLU A 119 -5.21 14.00 6.75
C GLU A 119 -5.04 12.48 6.85
N ARG A 120 -5.01 11.76 5.73
CA ARG A 120 -4.79 10.32 5.68
C ARG A 120 -3.52 9.90 6.42
N TYR A 121 -2.42 10.62 6.24
CA TYR A 121 -1.12 10.31 6.83
C TYR A 121 -0.92 10.89 8.25
N ARG A 122 -1.83 11.69 8.73
CA ARG A 122 -1.82 12.19 10.11
C ARG A 122 -2.56 11.30 11.10
N LYS A 123 -3.14 10.21 10.62
CA LYS A 123 -3.79 9.21 11.49
C LYS A 123 -2.78 8.34 12.23
N PHE A 124 -1.55 8.25 11.75
CA PHE A 124 -0.49 7.34 12.20
C PHE A 124 0.60 8.06 12.96
#